data_1018de603cec9ca85bf596d765f7f4fc
#
_entry.id   1018de603cec9ca85bf596d765f7f4fc
#
_cell.length_a   1.000
_cell.length_b   1.000
_cell.length_c   1.000
_cell.angle_alpha   90.00
_cell.angle_beta   90.00
_cell.angle_gamma   90.00
#
_symmetry.space_group_name_H-M   'P 1'
#
loop_
_entity.id
_entity.type
_entity.pdbx_description
1 polymer ?
#
loop_
_entity_poly.entity_id
_entity_poly.type
_entity_poly.pdbx_seq_one_letter_code
_entity_poly.pdbx_strand_id
1 'polypeptide(L)'
;MAISVKEISDVLNQYAPNDLSYQWDNTGLLIGENSQQVNRILLSLDVTDQIIQYAVDNNFDMIISHHPFIFKAIKKINHPAIIKLIKNSIAVFTAHTNLDLVKNGVNFALAKRLELKNQQFIQKSIDKEFFHISVFVPGDAVEKVKKAAFNAGGGFYGNYQKCAAQYPVSGQFMPFDQANPVFGELNHLEYVEEVKLEFFADSIKLKTIISAILSNHPYEMPVY
;
A
#
# COMPACT_ATOMS: atom_id res chain seq x y z
N MET A 1 -26.82 -5.86 -6.69
CA MET A 1 -25.57 -6.06 -7.46
C MET A 1 -24.57 -6.65 -6.49
N ALA A 2 -23.88 -7.72 -6.86
CA ALA A 2 -22.79 -8.26 -6.04
C ALA A 2 -21.61 -7.26 -6.14
N ILE A 3 -20.90 -7.05 -5.03
CA ILE A 3 -19.73 -6.19 -4.93
C ILE A 3 -18.50 -7.08 -4.77
N SER A 4 -17.38 -6.73 -5.36
CA SER A 4 -16.14 -7.50 -5.25
C SER A 4 -15.42 -7.27 -3.93
N VAL A 5 -14.61 -8.24 -3.50
CA VAL A 5 -13.69 -8.10 -2.36
C VAL A 5 -12.79 -6.87 -2.53
N LYS A 6 -12.33 -6.60 -3.78
CA LYS A 6 -11.53 -5.44 -4.08
C LYS A 6 -12.25 -4.12 -3.77
N GLU A 7 -13.49 -3.96 -4.23
CA GLU A 7 -14.28 -2.73 -4.01
C GLU A 7 -14.52 -2.50 -2.50
N ILE A 8 -14.81 -3.57 -1.75
CA ILE A 8 -14.94 -3.49 -0.28
C ILE A 8 -13.61 -3.09 0.35
N SER A 9 -12.51 -3.72 -0.06
CA SER A 9 -11.17 -3.42 0.44
C SER A 9 -10.76 -1.97 0.13
N ASP A 10 -11.10 -1.46 -1.05
CA ASP A 10 -10.83 -0.07 -1.44
C ASP A 10 -11.59 0.92 -0.53
N VAL A 11 -12.86 0.66 -0.22
CA VAL A 11 -13.65 1.47 0.72
C VAL A 11 -13.05 1.45 2.13
N LEU A 12 -12.68 0.26 2.61
CA LEU A 12 -12.05 0.12 3.94
C LEU A 12 -10.69 0.82 3.99
N ASN A 13 -9.89 0.73 2.93
CA ASN A 13 -8.61 1.43 2.82
C ASN A 13 -8.75 2.94 2.68
N GLN A 14 -9.84 3.46 2.12
CA GLN A 14 -10.12 4.89 2.14
C GLN A 14 -10.47 5.38 3.55
N TYR A 15 -11.18 4.56 4.33
CA TYR A 15 -11.57 4.88 5.70
C TYR A 15 -10.42 4.73 6.69
N ALA A 16 -9.70 3.62 6.63
CA ALA A 16 -8.56 3.28 7.47
C ALA A 16 -7.40 2.75 6.59
N PRO A 17 -6.58 3.65 6.01
CA PRO A 17 -5.49 3.26 5.12
C PRO A 17 -4.54 2.24 5.75
N ASN A 18 -4.21 1.17 5.04
CA ASN A 18 -3.26 0.16 5.53
C ASN A 18 -1.88 0.76 5.84
N ASP A 19 -1.51 1.84 5.15
CA ASP A 19 -0.25 2.56 5.38
C ASP A 19 -0.17 3.22 6.77
N LEU A 20 -1.28 3.32 7.49
CA LEU A 20 -1.32 3.76 8.90
C LEU A 20 -1.04 2.64 9.89
N SER A 21 -0.98 1.40 9.46
CA SER A 21 -0.66 0.27 10.33
C SER A 21 0.80 0.34 10.78
N TYR A 22 1.07 -0.13 11.99
CA TYR A 22 2.45 -0.31 12.43
C TYR A 22 3.18 -1.34 11.56
N GLN A 23 4.50 -1.19 11.39
CA GLN A 23 5.32 -2.07 10.54
C GLN A 23 5.28 -3.56 10.96
N TRP A 24 5.01 -3.84 12.21
CA TRP A 24 4.88 -5.20 12.75
C TRP A 24 3.48 -5.81 12.56
N ASP A 25 2.51 -5.01 12.13
CA ASP A 25 1.11 -5.41 11.99
C ASP A 25 0.85 -6.12 10.66
N ASN A 26 -0.29 -6.81 10.57
CA ASN A 26 -0.75 -7.49 9.35
C ASN A 26 -2.22 -7.15 9.09
N THR A 27 -2.44 -6.13 8.27
CA THR A 27 -3.78 -5.60 7.93
C THR A 27 -4.11 -5.78 6.45
N GLY A 28 -5.35 -5.55 6.08
CA GLY A 28 -5.85 -5.69 4.72
C GLY A 28 -6.44 -7.07 4.43
N LEU A 29 -6.44 -7.48 3.17
CA LEU A 29 -6.95 -8.79 2.73
C LEU A 29 -5.95 -9.89 3.10
N LEU A 30 -6.32 -10.73 4.07
CA LEU A 30 -5.46 -11.83 4.56
C LEU A 30 -5.76 -13.16 3.86
N ILE A 31 -7.01 -13.40 3.46
CA ILE A 31 -7.46 -14.60 2.74
C ILE A 31 -8.51 -14.17 1.72
N GLY A 32 -8.43 -14.71 0.50
CA GLY A 32 -9.38 -14.47 -0.58
C GLY A 32 -8.77 -13.84 -1.81
N GLU A 33 -9.57 -13.63 -2.83
CA GLU A 33 -9.20 -13.04 -4.11
C GLU A 33 -9.93 -11.71 -4.33
N ASN A 34 -9.26 -10.74 -4.92
CA ASN A 34 -9.83 -9.43 -5.21
C ASN A 34 -11.08 -9.47 -6.10
N SER A 35 -11.15 -10.43 -7.01
CA SER A 35 -12.27 -10.63 -7.95
C SER A 35 -13.48 -11.34 -7.35
N GLN A 36 -13.33 -11.95 -6.16
CA GLN A 36 -14.40 -12.70 -5.49
C GLN A 36 -15.61 -11.81 -5.23
N GLN A 37 -16.79 -12.31 -5.54
CA GLN A 37 -18.07 -11.59 -5.31
C GLN A 37 -18.55 -11.79 -3.89
N VAL A 38 -19.07 -10.72 -3.29
CA VAL A 38 -19.52 -10.66 -1.91
C VAL A 38 -20.95 -10.15 -1.85
N ASN A 39 -21.83 -10.92 -1.22
CA ASN A 39 -23.22 -10.55 -0.94
C ASN A 39 -23.46 -10.38 0.58
N ARG A 40 -22.73 -11.17 1.39
CA ARG A 40 -22.91 -11.20 2.84
C ARG A 40 -21.57 -11.05 3.56
N ILE A 41 -21.51 -10.09 4.46
CA ILE A 41 -20.32 -9.76 5.26
C ILE A 41 -20.62 -10.03 6.73
N LEU A 42 -19.73 -10.75 7.41
CA LEU A 42 -19.74 -10.93 8.86
C LEU A 42 -18.71 -10.01 9.49
N LEU A 43 -19.12 -9.18 10.43
CA LEU A 43 -18.22 -8.36 11.24
C LEU A 43 -17.90 -9.08 12.54
N SER A 44 -16.63 -9.15 12.90
CA SER A 44 -16.17 -9.79 14.14
C SER A 44 -14.96 -9.08 14.73
N LEU A 45 -14.79 -9.16 16.04
CA LEU A 45 -13.55 -8.71 16.69
C LEU A 45 -12.41 -9.68 16.37
N ASP A 46 -12.67 -10.98 16.55
CA ASP A 46 -11.73 -12.08 16.34
C ASP A 46 -12.28 -13.05 15.29
N VAL A 47 -11.40 -13.72 14.55
CA VAL A 47 -11.77 -14.82 13.65
C VAL A 47 -11.46 -16.14 14.34
N THR A 48 -12.40 -16.59 15.19
CA THR A 48 -12.31 -17.87 15.90
C THR A 48 -12.90 -19.02 15.08
N ASP A 49 -12.63 -20.28 15.47
CA ASP A 49 -13.24 -21.45 14.84
C ASP A 49 -14.78 -21.40 14.87
N GLN A 50 -15.36 -20.85 15.94
CA GLN A 50 -16.81 -20.66 16.06
C GLN A 50 -17.34 -19.62 15.07
N ILE A 51 -16.65 -18.50 14.89
CA ILE A 51 -16.98 -17.45 13.90
C ILE A 51 -16.87 -18.01 12.49
N ILE A 52 -15.82 -18.76 12.19
CA ILE A 52 -15.65 -19.43 10.89
C ILE A 52 -16.77 -20.41 10.63
N GLN A 53 -17.11 -21.26 11.63
CA GLN A 53 -18.22 -22.19 11.47
C GLN A 53 -19.54 -21.47 11.24
N TYR A 54 -19.82 -20.42 12.02
CA TYR A 54 -21.00 -19.59 11.84
C TYR A 54 -21.07 -18.94 10.44
N ALA A 55 -19.93 -18.46 9.92
CA ALA A 55 -19.86 -17.90 8.60
C ALA A 55 -20.18 -18.93 7.51
N VAL A 56 -19.66 -20.15 7.65
CA VAL A 56 -19.95 -21.28 6.73
C VAL A 56 -21.44 -21.64 6.78
N ASP A 57 -21.99 -21.89 7.98
CA ASP A 57 -23.37 -22.36 8.17
C ASP A 57 -24.42 -21.34 7.68
N ASN A 58 -24.06 -20.06 7.66
CA ASN A 58 -24.92 -18.96 7.24
C ASN A 58 -24.57 -18.35 5.88
N ASN A 59 -23.71 -19.00 5.10
CA ASN A 59 -23.31 -18.57 3.74
C ASN A 59 -22.82 -17.11 3.69
N PHE A 60 -21.86 -16.74 4.55
CA PHE A 60 -21.15 -15.49 4.44
C PHE A 60 -20.01 -15.63 3.44
N ASP A 61 -19.79 -14.59 2.63
CA ASP A 61 -18.77 -14.56 1.60
C ASP A 61 -17.46 -13.90 2.11
N MET A 62 -17.58 -13.08 3.15
CA MET A 62 -16.45 -12.32 3.70
C MET A 62 -16.60 -12.13 5.20
N ILE A 63 -15.46 -12.20 5.92
CA ILE A 63 -15.34 -11.78 7.31
C ILE A 63 -14.45 -10.53 7.34
N ILE A 64 -14.92 -9.47 7.99
CA ILE A 64 -14.12 -8.30 8.32
C ILE A 64 -13.86 -8.36 9.83
N SER A 65 -12.59 -8.43 10.21
CA SER A 65 -12.18 -8.50 11.62
C SER A 65 -11.37 -7.28 12.04
N HIS A 66 -11.36 -7.03 13.34
CA HIS A 66 -10.43 -6.08 13.94
C HIS A 66 -9.07 -6.74 14.17
N HIS A 67 -9.02 -7.83 14.92
CA HIS A 67 -7.78 -8.54 15.15
C HIS A 67 -7.37 -9.41 13.93
N PRO A 68 -6.09 -9.40 13.55
CA PRO A 68 -5.64 -10.17 12.39
C PRO A 68 -5.64 -11.67 12.67
N PHE A 69 -6.36 -12.41 11.81
CA PHE A 69 -6.40 -13.87 11.88
C PHE A 69 -5.04 -14.51 11.59
N ILE A 70 -4.28 -13.92 10.68
CA ILE A 70 -2.89 -14.29 10.39
C ILE A 70 -2.02 -13.14 10.84
N PHE A 71 -1.43 -13.23 12.04
CA PHE A 71 -0.59 -12.17 12.59
C PHE A 71 0.88 -12.31 12.14
N LYS A 72 1.41 -13.53 12.16
CA LYS A 72 2.78 -13.82 11.71
C LYS A 72 2.78 -14.50 10.35
N ALA A 73 3.79 -14.21 9.54
CA ALA A 73 3.98 -14.88 8.25
C ALA A 73 3.96 -16.42 8.40
N ILE A 74 3.15 -17.08 7.59
CA ILE A 74 3.02 -18.53 7.56
C ILE A 74 3.83 -19.12 6.40
N LYS A 75 4.58 -20.18 6.68
CA LYS A 75 5.39 -20.89 5.67
C LYS A 75 4.65 -22.06 5.03
N LYS A 76 3.58 -22.55 5.67
CA LYS A 76 2.80 -23.73 5.21
C LYS A 76 1.32 -23.48 5.49
N ILE A 77 0.46 -23.73 4.51
CA ILE A 77 -0.98 -23.63 4.66
C ILE A 77 -1.52 -25.02 5.04
N ASN A 78 -1.40 -25.38 6.32
CA ASN A 78 -1.90 -26.62 6.88
C ASN A 78 -2.81 -26.41 8.12
N HIS A 79 -3.11 -25.16 8.45
CA HIS A 79 -4.01 -24.81 9.55
C HIS A 79 -5.46 -25.13 9.14
N PRO A 80 -6.23 -25.95 9.90
CA PRO A 80 -7.56 -26.38 9.52
C PRO A 80 -8.54 -25.23 9.26
N ALA A 81 -8.47 -24.16 10.06
CA ALA A 81 -9.33 -23.00 9.91
C ALA A 81 -9.04 -22.22 8.60
N ILE A 82 -7.77 -22.05 8.20
CA ILE A 82 -7.39 -21.42 6.93
C ILE A 82 -7.93 -22.28 5.76
N ILE A 83 -7.71 -23.59 5.82
CA ILE A 83 -8.20 -24.51 4.79
C ILE A 83 -9.72 -24.45 4.68
N LYS A 84 -10.43 -24.35 5.84
CA LYS A 84 -11.89 -24.25 5.88
C LYS A 84 -12.40 -22.97 5.21
N LEU A 85 -11.78 -21.81 5.50
CA LEU A 85 -12.10 -20.53 4.86
C LEU A 85 -11.89 -20.60 3.34
N ILE A 86 -10.75 -21.12 2.90
CA ILE A 86 -10.44 -21.26 1.47
C ILE A 86 -11.43 -22.19 0.76
N LYS A 87 -11.73 -23.37 1.34
CA LYS A 87 -12.66 -24.33 0.74
C LYS A 87 -14.09 -23.80 0.62
N ASN A 88 -14.51 -22.90 1.49
CA ASN A 88 -15.81 -22.27 1.47
C ASN A 88 -15.82 -20.91 0.78
N SER A 89 -14.71 -20.52 0.14
CA SER A 89 -14.57 -19.23 -0.55
C SER A 89 -14.93 -18.03 0.33
N ILE A 90 -14.53 -18.06 1.62
CA ILE A 90 -14.76 -16.98 2.56
C ILE A 90 -13.51 -16.12 2.63
N ALA A 91 -13.60 -14.86 2.17
CA ALA A 91 -12.54 -13.89 2.29
C ALA A 91 -12.40 -13.37 3.73
N VAL A 92 -11.18 -13.03 4.14
CA VAL A 92 -10.91 -12.41 5.45
C VAL A 92 -10.13 -11.12 5.24
N PHE A 93 -10.70 -10.01 5.68
CA PHE A 93 -10.07 -8.70 5.71
C PHE A 93 -9.93 -8.23 7.15
N THR A 94 -8.78 -7.61 7.47
CA THR A 94 -8.50 -7.11 8.81
C THR A 94 -8.22 -5.60 8.78
N ALA A 95 -8.94 -4.85 9.63
CA ALA A 95 -8.66 -3.46 9.96
C ALA A 95 -8.29 -3.38 11.44
N HIS A 96 -6.99 -3.35 11.73
CA HIS A 96 -6.43 -3.42 13.09
C HIS A 96 -5.87 -2.07 13.54
N THR A 97 -4.57 -1.93 13.69
CA THR A 97 -3.96 -0.69 14.20
C THR A 97 -4.21 0.52 13.30
N ASN A 98 -4.38 0.32 12.00
CA ASN A 98 -4.82 1.40 11.11
C ASN A 98 -6.20 1.96 11.50
N LEU A 99 -7.14 1.09 11.93
CA LEU A 99 -8.47 1.53 12.38
C LEU A 99 -8.41 2.24 13.74
N ASP A 100 -7.43 1.90 14.59
CA ASP A 100 -7.21 2.58 15.86
C ASP A 100 -6.67 4.01 15.67
N LEU A 101 -5.94 4.25 14.59
CA LEU A 101 -5.24 5.50 14.33
C LEU A 101 -6.04 6.52 13.49
N VAL A 102 -7.26 6.17 13.07
CA VAL A 102 -8.08 7.10 12.29
C VAL A 102 -9.14 7.79 13.15
N LYS A 103 -9.49 9.01 12.73
CA LYS A 103 -10.62 9.72 13.30
C LYS A 103 -11.90 8.93 13.02
N ASN A 104 -12.72 8.75 14.05
CA ASN A 104 -13.91 7.90 14.05
C ASN A 104 -13.62 6.37 14.00
N GLY A 105 -12.39 5.94 14.18
CA GLY A 105 -12.04 4.54 14.38
C GLY A 105 -12.44 4.02 15.76
N VAL A 106 -11.85 2.89 16.17
CA VAL A 106 -12.24 2.16 17.40
C VAL A 106 -12.14 3.06 18.64
N ASN A 107 -11.03 3.79 18.81
CA ASN A 107 -10.82 4.65 19.97
C ASN A 107 -11.87 5.78 20.07
N PHE A 108 -12.22 6.39 18.94
CA PHE A 108 -13.27 7.42 18.89
C PHE A 108 -14.67 6.84 19.12
N ALA A 109 -14.95 5.64 18.58
CA ALA A 109 -16.22 4.96 18.82
C ALA A 109 -16.40 4.62 20.30
N LEU A 110 -15.34 4.13 20.95
CA LEU A 110 -15.36 3.83 22.39
C LEU A 110 -15.54 5.12 23.22
N ALA A 111 -14.76 6.16 22.92
CA ALA A 111 -14.87 7.45 23.62
C ALA A 111 -16.28 8.06 23.48
N LYS A 112 -16.88 7.96 22.28
CA LYS A 112 -18.26 8.40 22.03
C LYS A 112 -19.27 7.60 22.85
N ARG A 113 -19.08 6.28 22.96
CA ARG A 113 -19.95 5.40 23.78
C ARG A 113 -19.85 5.72 25.27
N LEU A 114 -18.69 6.18 25.72
CA LEU A 114 -18.46 6.65 27.10
C LEU A 114 -18.78 8.14 27.29
N GLU A 115 -19.36 8.81 26.27
CA GLU A 115 -19.74 10.22 26.28
C GLU A 115 -18.58 11.20 26.60
N LEU A 116 -17.33 10.78 26.27
CA LEU A 116 -16.16 11.61 26.49
C LEU A 116 -16.12 12.78 25.49
N LYS A 117 -15.68 13.93 25.98
CA LYS A 117 -15.57 15.18 25.19
C LYS A 117 -14.10 15.51 24.93
N ASN A 118 -13.84 16.37 23.92
CA ASN A 118 -12.50 16.89 23.59
C ASN A 118 -11.48 15.77 23.31
N GLN A 119 -11.89 14.78 22.56
CA GLN A 119 -11.06 13.63 22.20
C GLN A 119 -9.87 14.05 21.35
N GLN A 120 -8.67 13.58 21.72
CA GLN A 120 -7.43 13.82 21.00
C GLN A 120 -6.62 12.52 20.95
N PHE A 121 -5.89 12.30 19.87
CA PHE A 121 -4.89 11.23 19.80
C PHE A 121 -3.73 11.57 20.73
N ILE A 122 -3.28 10.62 21.55
CA ILE A 122 -2.05 10.71 22.33
C ILE A 122 -0.86 10.70 21.35
N GLN A 123 -0.88 9.77 20.40
CA GLN A 123 0.08 9.71 19.30
C GLN A 123 -0.54 10.35 18.05
N LYS A 124 -0.07 11.51 17.66
CA LYS A 124 -0.64 12.30 16.56
C LYS A 124 -0.23 11.83 15.16
N SER A 125 0.82 11.06 15.07
CA SER A 125 1.29 10.41 13.82
C SER A 125 2.17 9.22 14.19
N ILE A 126 2.21 8.21 13.34
CA ILE A 126 3.41 7.39 13.20
C ILE A 126 4.50 8.39 12.82
N ASP A 127 5.66 8.35 13.48
CA ASP A 127 6.79 9.22 13.11
C ASP A 127 7.02 9.08 11.61
N LYS A 128 6.66 10.14 10.88
CA LYS A 128 6.79 10.16 9.44
C LYS A 128 8.26 10.31 9.12
N GLU A 129 8.88 9.22 8.77
CA GLU A 129 10.19 9.31 8.12
C GLU A 129 9.99 9.87 6.71
N PHE A 130 10.82 10.85 6.36
CA PHE A 130 10.87 11.38 5.00
C PHE A 130 12.08 10.83 4.31
N PHE A 131 11.86 10.32 3.12
CA PHE A 131 12.92 9.90 2.22
C PHE A 131 13.18 11.00 1.20
N HIS A 132 14.45 11.23 0.92
CA HIS A 132 14.88 12.04 -0.21
C HIS A 132 15.02 11.10 -1.41
N ILE A 133 14.15 11.25 -2.40
CA ILE A 133 14.19 10.47 -3.64
C ILE A 133 14.99 11.24 -4.65
N SER A 134 15.90 10.53 -5.29
CA SER A 134 16.69 11.00 -6.43
C SER A 134 16.49 9.99 -7.57
N VAL A 135 16.14 10.45 -8.77
CA VAL A 135 15.99 9.61 -9.95
C VAL A 135 16.58 10.31 -11.18
N PHE A 136 17.28 9.55 -12.02
CA PHE A 136 17.89 10.05 -13.25
C PHE A 136 16.96 9.76 -14.42
N VAL A 137 16.57 10.79 -15.17
CA VAL A 137 15.52 10.70 -16.18
C VAL A 137 15.96 11.43 -17.46
N PRO A 138 15.81 10.84 -18.65
CA PRO A 138 16.00 11.58 -19.91
C PRO A 138 15.15 12.84 -19.96
N GLY A 139 15.70 13.91 -20.52
CA GLY A 139 15.08 15.24 -20.48
C GLY A 139 13.63 15.29 -21.01
N ASP A 140 13.32 14.52 -22.04
CA ASP A 140 11.99 14.42 -22.66
C ASP A 140 10.96 13.66 -21.80
N ALA A 141 11.43 12.79 -20.89
CA ALA A 141 10.58 11.99 -20.00
C ALA A 141 10.37 12.62 -18.61
N VAL A 142 11.12 13.65 -18.24
CA VAL A 142 11.11 14.26 -16.88
C VAL A 142 9.72 14.65 -16.43
N GLU A 143 8.98 15.38 -17.26
CA GLU A 143 7.64 15.86 -16.87
C GLU A 143 6.65 14.73 -16.66
N LYS A 144 6.73 13.64 -17.44
CA LYS A 144 5.89 12.45 -17.29
C LYS A 144 6.19 11.74 -15.97
N VAL A 145 7.46 11.47 -15.68
CA VAL A 145 7.91 10.79 -14.45
C VAL A 145 7.59 11.62 -13.21
N LYS A 146 7.89 12.92 -13.26
CA LYS A 146 7.60 13.88 -12.20
C LYS A 146 6.10 13.95 -11.88
N LYS A 147 5.25 14.04 -12.91
CA LYS A 147 3.78 14.05 -12.74
C LYS A 147 3.28 12.75 -12.11
N ALA A 148 3.80 11.61 -12.53
CA ALA A 148 3.45 10.31 -11.96
C ALA A 148 3.84 10.22 -10.47
N ALA A 149 5.06 10.62 -10.12
CA ALA A 149 5.55 10.65 -8.75
C ALA A 149 4.69 11.57 -7.84
N PHE A 150 4.33 12.76 -8.32
CA PHE A 150 3.49 13.71 -7.56
C PHE A 150 2.05 13.22 -7.39
N ASN A 151 1.46 12.60 -8.41
CA ASN A 151 0.13 12.00 -8.31
C ASN A 151 0.09 10.83 -7.31
N ALA A 152 1.21 10.12 -7.16
CA ALA A 152 1.39 9.08 -6.16
C ALA A 152 1.67 9.62 -4.74
N GLY A 153 1.83 10.94 -4.59
CA GLY A 153 2.00 11.63 -3.31
C GLY A 153 3.44 12.04 -2.97
N GLY A 154 4.33 12.07 -3.96
CA GLY A 154 5.66 12.66 -3.83
C GLY A 154 5.65 14.19 -3.81
N GLY A 155 6.74 14.81 -3.36
CA GLY A 155 6.94 16.25 -3.41
C GLY A 155 6.10 17.07 -2.42
N PHE A 156 5.65 16.47 -1.32
CA PHE A 156 5.01 17.20 -0.22
C PHE A 156 6.03 17.58 0.84
N TYR A 157 6.02 18.84 1.25
CA TYR A 157 6.82 19.34 2.36
C TYR A 157 6.04 20.38 3.16
N GLY A 158 5.62 20.04 4.36
CA GLY A 158 4.74 20.88 5.17
C GLY A 158 3.43 21.18 4.43
N ASN A 159 3.15 22.45 4.19
CA ASN A 159 1.96 22.92 3.47
C ASN A 159 2.21 23.12 1.95
N TYR A 160 3.36 22.70 1.44
CA TYR A 160 3.73 22.84 0.03
C TYR A 160 3.59 21.53 -0.71
N GLN A 161 3.16 21.61 -1.97
CA GLN A 161 3.00 20.47 -2.87
C GLN A 161 3.90 20.63 -4.10
N LYS A 162 4.22 19.50 -4.73
CA LYS A 162 5.01 19.46 -5.96
C LYS A 162 6.40 20.09 -5.81
N CYS A 163 6.96 20.00 -4.60
CA CYS A 163 8.31 20.44 -4.31
C CYS A 163 9.31 19.48 -4.93
N ALA A 164 10.13 19.94 -5.85
CA ALA A 164 11.22 19.19 -6.46
C ALA A 164 12.33 20.11 -6.91
N ALA A 165 13.54 19.56 -7.00
CA ALA A 165 14.69 20.16 -7.65
C ALA A 165 15.05 19.35 -8.90
N GLN A 166 15.60 20.02 -9.92
CA GLN A 166 16.04 19.40 -11.17
C GLN A 166 17.41 19.91 -11.52
N TYR A 167 18.32 18.99 -11.84
CA TYR A 167 19.70 19.29 -12.20
C TYR A 167 20.05 18.59 -13.52
N PRO A 168 20.53 19.28 -14.55
CA PRO A 168 21.12 18.63 -15.71
C PRO A 168 22.39 17.90 -15.27
N VAL A 169 22.52 16.65 -15.70
CA VAL A 169 23.66 15.79 -15.38
C VAL A 169 24.07 14.99 -16.61
N SER A 170 25.38 14.68 -16.71
CA SER A 170 25.86 13.72 -17.68
C SER A 170 26.12 12.39 -17.00
N GLY A 171 25.49 11.35 -17.49
CA GLY A 171 25.64 9.99 -17.03
C GLY A 171 26.44 9.12 -17.98
N GLN A 172 26.83 7.93 -17.54
CA GLN A 172 27.40 6.90 -18.40
C GLN A 172 26.91 5.51 -17.99
N PHE A 173 26.78 4.63 -18.96
CA PHE A 173 26.44 3.23 -18.72
C PHE A 173 27.01 2.33 -19.81
N MET A 174 27.11 1.05 -19.54
CA MET A 174 27.50 0.06 -20.53
C MET A 174 26.53 -1.12 -20.45
N PRO A 175 25.66 -1.31 -21.44
CA PRO A 175 24.76 -2.45 -21.47
C PRO A 175 25.57 -3.75 -21.68
N PHE A 176 25.23 -4.81 -20.98
CA PHE A 176 25.87 -6.11 -21.16
C PHE A 176 24.86 -7.25 -21.06
N ASP A 177 25.24 -8.42 -21.54
CA ASP A 177 24.44 -9.66 -21.48
C ASP A 177 23.07 -9.52 -22.18
N GLN A 178 21.98 -9.68 -21.42
CA GLN A 178 20.60 -9.64 -21.93
C GLN A 178 19.94 -8.27 -21.76
N ALA A 179 20.71 -7.20 -21.49
CA ALA A 179 20.17 -5.86 -21.39
C ALA A 179 19.48 -5.45 -22.70
N ASN A 180 18.32 -4.77 -22.55
CA ASN A 180 17.57 -4.20 -23.66
C ASN A 180 17.49 -2.66 -23.49
N PRO A 181 18.58 -1.93 -23.75
CA PRO A 181 18.64 -0.51 -23.53
C PRO A 181 17.74 0.25 -24.52
N VAL A 182 17.22 1.41 -24.09
CA VAL A 182 16.45 2.33 -24.96
C VAL A 182 17.33 2.93 -26.06
N PHE A 183 18.62 3.11 -25.76
CA PHE A 183 19.65 3.53 -26.72
C PHE A 183 21.00 2.94 -26.30
N GLY A 184 21.98 2.97 -27.23
CA GLY A 184 23.30 2.39 -27.04
C GLY A 184 23.41 0.93 -27.46
N GLU A 185 24.64 0.44 -27.56
CA GLU A 185 24.97 -0.91 -28.03
C GLU A 185 25.55 -1.76 -26.90
N LEU A 186 25.31 -3.08 -26.96
CA LEU A 186 25.86 -4.02 -25.97
C LEU A 186 27.39 -3.97 -25.93
N ASN A 187 27.96 -3.95 -24.73
CA ASN A 187 29.38 -3.91 -24.43
C ASN A 187 30.10 -2.61 -24.89
N HIS A 188 29.34 -1.56 -25.21
CA HIS A 188 29.87 -0.23 -25.50
C HIS A 188 29.58 0.74 -24.35
N LEU A 189 30.56 1.57 -24.00
CA LEU A 189 30.37 2.63 -23.01
C LEU A 189 29.63 3.81 -23.64
N GLU A 190 28.45 4.07 -23.14
CA GLU A 190 27.57 5.12 -23.62
C GLU A 190 27.55 6.30 -22.64
N TYR A 191 27.35 7.49 -23.17
CA TYR A 191 27.18 8.74 -22.41
C TYR A 191 25.81 9.31 -22.70
N VAL A 192 25.15 9.84 -21.65
CA VAL A 192 23.78 10.32 -21.74
C VAL A 192 23.60 11.61 -20.95
N GLU A 193 22.88 12.55 -21.56
CA GLU A 193 22.42 13.76 -20.87
C GLU A 193 21.06 13.48 -20.22
N GLU A 194 21.00 13.65 -18.91
CA GLU A 194 19.83 13.37 -18.10
C GLU A 194 19.50 14.54 -17.17
N VAL A 195 18.35 14.46 -16.56
CA VAL A 195 17.96 15.32 -15.44
C VAL A 195 17.89 14.48 -14.18
N LYS A 196 18.66 14.84 -13.18
CA LYS A 196 18.50 14.34 -11.83
C LYS A 196 17.30 15.05 -11.20
N LEU A 197 16.21 14.33 -10.99
CA LEU A 197 15.00 14.81 -10.33
C LEU A 197 15.05 14.41 -8.85
N GLU A 198 14.92 15.40 -7.96
CA GLU A 198 14.97 15.19 -6.51
C GLU A 198 13.71 15.74 -5.83
N PHE A 199 13.17 15.00 -4.88
CA PHE A 199 12.03 15.42 -4.05
C PHE A 199 11.91 14.59 -2.79
N PHE A 200 11.12 15.06 -1.81
CA PHE A 200 10.82 14.33 -0.60
C PHE A 200 9.58 13.44 -0.76
N ALA A 201 9.61 12.30 -0.09
CA ALA A 201 8.51 11.37 0.01
C ALA A 201 8.30 10.93 1.46
N ASP A 202 7.05 10.86 1.88
CA ASP A 202 6.63 10.24 3.14
C ASP A 202 6.88 8.72 3.05
N SER A 203 7.44 8.12 4.10
CA SER A 203 7.70 6.67 4.20
C SER A 203 6.46 5.83 3.87
N ILE A 204 5.29 6.29 4.27
CA ILE A 204 4.00 5.62 4.05
C ILE A 204 3.71 5.46 2.55
N LYS A 205 4.07 6.46 1.73
CA LYS A 205 3.81 6.48 0.29
C LYS A 205 4.98 6.03 -0.57
N LEU A 206 6.12 5.74 0.04
CA LEU A 206 7.37 5.46 -0.68
C LEU A 206 7.21 4.38 -1.75
N LYS A 207 6.62 3.22 -1.40
CA LYS A 207 6.41 2.11 -2.34
C LYS A 207 5.53 2.51 -3.53
N THR A 208 4.45 3.24 -3.26
CA THR A 208 3.53 3.70 -4.31
C THR A 208 4.21 4.69 -5.25
N ILE A 209 5.02 5.61 -4.69
CA ILE A 209 5.78 6.59 -5.46
C ILE A 209 6.83 5.92 -6.33
N ILE A 210 7.62 4.99 -5.77
CA ILE A 210 8.63 4.23 -6.52
C ILE A 210 7.96 3.43 -7.65
N SER A 211 6.87 2.74 -7.38
CA SER A 211 6.11 2.01 -8.41
C SER A 211 5.63 2.94 -9.54
N ALA A 212 5.15 4.13 -9.21
CA ALA A 212 4.72 5.12 -10.21
C ALA A 212 5.90 5.63 -11.05
N ILE A 213 7.06 5.87 -10.44
CA ILE A 213 8.30 6.24 -11.16
C ILE A 213 8.67 5.13 -12.14
N LEU A 214 8.84 3.89 -11.67
CA LEU A 214 9.26 2.76 -12.49
C LEU A 214 8.32 2.49 -13.66
N SER A 215 7.00 2.58 -13.44
CA SER A 215 6.00 2.37 -14.49
C SER A 215 5.92 3.46 -15.55
N ASN A 216 6.50 4.64 -15.30
CA ASN A 216 6.49 5.77 -16.20
C ASN A 216 7.86 6.15 -16.74
N HIS A 217 8.91 5.50 -16.23
CA HIS A 217 10.27 5.70 -16.69
C HIS A 217 10.50 5.01 -18.04
N PRO A 218 11.25 5.62 -18.99
CA PRO A 218 11.51 4.98 -20.27
C PRO A 218 12.52 3.83 -20.17
N TYR A 219 13.41 3.83 -19.17
CA TYR A 219 14.41 2.76 -19.01
C TYR A 219 13.80 1.51 -18.39
N GLU A 220 14.29 0.33 -18.79
CA GLU A 220 13.94 -0.93 -18.16
C GLU A 220 14.41 -1.04 -16.70
N MET A 221 15.58 -0.44 -16.41
CA MET A 221 16.19 -0.39 -15.08
C MET A 221 16.66 1.03 -14.74
N PRO A 222 15.77 1.92 -14.32
CA PRO A 222 16.16 3.27 -13.92
C PRO A 222 16.96 3.27 -12.61
N VAL A 223 17.93 4.18 -12.50
CA VAL A 223 18.69 4.42 -11.26
C VAL A 223 17.92 5.42 -10.40
N TYR A 224 17.65 5.06 -9.14
CA TYR A 224 17.02 5.92 -8.15
C TYR A 224 17.51 5.65 -6.73
#